data_2c385accace161967daa881cb2944254
#
_entry.id   2c385accace161967daa881cb2944254
#
_cell.length_a   1.000
_cell.length_b   1.000
_cell.length_c   1.000
_cell.angle_alpha   90.00
_cell.angle_beta   90.00
_cell.angle_gamma   90.00
#
_symmetry.space_group_name_H-M   'P 1'
#
loop_
_entity.id
_entity.type
_entity.pdbx_description
1 polymer ?
#
loop_
_entity_poly.entity_id
_entity_poly.type
_entity_poly.pdbx_seq_one_letter_code
_entity_poly.pdbx_strand_id
1 'polypeptide(L)'
;MNNKRKPNLLLVAILAIACLLPTTASAKTKLCNPKASKEAKALYKKLQRIQKDGKMLSGQMWAPWGIDEIEKVKEITGKYPAVRGHDLIHDRSNQREVELMTDWHRRGGIVTLMWHWGAPTKGEGYEQSKMTIDVAKCFVDGTAENKAMWDDLKRVADWLTILRDEKVPVLWRPMHEFDGKWFWYGKGGGKNFVRLWETMYNYFTKERKLNNLIWVLPHSDKIDTTYMVSTKMFDIAGPDTYSEKAQQGLYYKTEEMYGKGRMIPLHECGTLPDPEECKKNKTRWIWWMLWHTGHLTDHNKEELIRIYNHPDVLTLEEL
;
A
#
# COMPACT_ATOMS: atom_id res chain seq x y z
N MET A 1 -46.32 -10.72 77.09
CA MET A 1 -45.22 -11.42 76.43
C MET A 1 -45.25 -10.95 74.97
N ASN A 2 -44.36 -10.01 74.60
CA ASN A 2 -44.34 -9.34 73.27
C ASN A 2 -43.24 -9.98 72.44
N ASN A 3 -43.68 -10.62 71.31
CA ASN A 3 -42.80 -11.23 70.36
C ASN A 3 -42.62 -10.28 69.19
N LYS A 4 -41.53 -9.52 69.16
CA LYS A 4 -41.15 -8.65 67.99
C LYS A 4 -40.42 -9.47 66.95
N ARG A 5 -41.06 -9.70 65.81
CA ARG A 5 -40.40 -10.22 64.59
C ARG A 5 -39.58 -9.11 63.95
N LYS A 6 -38.28 -9.42 63.69
CA LYS A 6 -37.40 -8.57 62.88
C LYS A 6 -37.62 -8.83 61.38
N PRO A 7 -37.61 -7.82 60.53
CA PRO A 7 -37.69 -8.03 59.10
C PRO A 7 -36.33 -8.44 58.52
N ASN A 8 -36.34 -9.50 57.70
CA ASN A 8 -35.18 -9.91 56.87
C ASN A 8 -34.99 -8.93 55.75
N LEU A 9 -33.85 -8.23 55.71
CA LEU A 9 -33.39 -7.45 54.58
C LEU A 9 -32.80 -8.39 53.54
N LEU A 10 -33.48 -8.58 52.43
CA LEU A 10 -32.97 -9.26 51.26
C LEU A 10 -32.06 -8.28 50.48
N LEU A 11 -30.74 -8.51 50.55
CA LEU A 11 -29.78 -7.72 49.79
C LEU A 11 -29.79 -8.24 48.32
N VAL A 12 -30.40 -7.49 47.40
CA VAL A 12 -30.33 -7.75 45.97
C VAL A 12 -29.03 -7.17 45.45
N ALA A 13 -28.06 -8.02 45.19
CA ALA A 13 -26.82 -7.64 44.50
C ALA A 13 -27.13 -7.46 43.02
N ILE A 14 -27.18 -6.20 42.55
CA ILE A 14 -27.25 -5.87 41.13
C ILE A 14 -25.84 -6.07 40.55
N LEU A 15 -25.63 -7.16 39.80
CA LEU A 15 -24.44 -7.39 39.00
C LEU A 15 -24.51 -6.43 37.80
N ALA A 16 -23.77 -5.34 37.83
CA ALA A 16 -23.54 -4.50 36.68
C ALA A 16 -22.63 -5.24 35.68
N ILE A 17 -23.23 -5.88 34.69
CA ILE A 17 -22.49 -6.37 33.52
C ILE A 17 -22.04 -5.15 32.72
N ALA A 18 -20.79 -4.74 32.91
CA ALA A 18 -20.15 -3.78 32.03
C ALA A 18 -19.98 -4.43 30.66
N CYS A 19 -20.89 -4.14 29.74
CA CYS A 19 -20.70 -4.44 28.32
C CYS A 19 -19.47 -3.67 27.86
N LEU A 20 -18.34 -4.37 27.75
CA LEU A 20 -17.17 -3.91 26.99
C LEU A 20 -17.61 -3.81 25.53
N LEU A 21 -18.09 -2.64 25.15
CA LEU A 21 -18.28 -2.30 23.74
C LEU A 21 -16.87 -2.38 23.11
N PRO A 22 -16.69 -3.12 22.00
CA PRO A 22 -15.44 -3.12 21.29
C PRO A 22 -15.14 -1.67 20.90
N THR A 23 -14.03 -1.13 21.37
CA THR A 23 -13.54 0.16 20.92
C THR A 23 -13.36 0.05 19.40
N THR A 24 -14.27 0.67 18.64
CA THR A 24 -14.12 0.81 17.20
C THR A 24 -12.81 1.56 16.97
N ALA A 25 -11.82 0.86 16.46
CA ALA A 25 -10.58 1.50 16.04
C ALA A 25 -10.96 2.61 15.05
N SER A 26 -10.78 3.86 15.49
CA SER A 26 -11.09 5.03 14.65
C SER A 26 -10.21 4.98 13.42
N ALA A 27 -10.81 5.18 12.25
CA ALA A 27 -10.07 5.31 11.00
C ALA A 27 -8.94 6.33 11.17
N LYS A 28 -7.73 6.01 10.70
CA LYS A 28 -6.58 6.91 10.80
C LYS A 28 -6.88 8.20 10.04
N THR A 29 -6.98 9.30 10.75
CA THR A 29 -7.37 10.60 10.18
C THR A 29 -6.19 11.45 9.73
N LYS A 30 -4.95 11.10 10.15
CA LYS A 30 -3.72 11.85 9.88
C LYS A 30 -2.64 10.94 9.31
N LEU A 31 -1.84 11.48 8.40
CA LEU A 31 -0.66 10.80 7.87
C LEU A 31 0.36 10.50 8.97
N CYS A 32 1.12 9.41 8.80
CA CYS A 32 2.18 9.00 9.71
C CYS A 32 3.32 10.02 9.77
N ASN A 33 3.61 10.69 8.65
CA ASN A 33 4.53 11.82 8.65
C ASN A 33 3.79 13.09 9.13
N PRO A 34 4.07 13.62 10.33
CA PRO A 34 3.40 14.82 10.84
C PRO A 34 3.70 16.08 10.01
N LYS A 35 4.82 16.05 9.26
CA LYS A 35 5.24 17.14 8.37
C LYS A 35 4.85 16.93 6.92
N ALA A 36 3.92 15.99 6.64
CA ALA A 36 3.45 15.74 5.28
C ALA A 36 3.01 17.03 4.57
N SER A 37 3.29 17.09 3.27
CA SER A 37 2.99 18.25 2.43
C SER A 37 1.47 18.49 2.31
N LYS A 38 1.09 19.66 1.82
CA LYS A 38 -0.33 19.97 1.57
C LYS A 38 -0.93 19.05 0.49
N GLU A 39 -0.14 18.69 -0.52
CA GLU A 39 -0.52 17.80 -1.62
C GLU A 39 -0.76 16.38 -1.10
N ALA A 40 0.15 15.84 -0.30
CA ALA A 40 -0.02 14.50 0.31
C ALA A 40 -1.26 14.48 1.23
N LYS A 41 -1.47 15.51 2.04
CA LYS A 41 -2.66 15.63 2.89
C LYS A 41 -3.95 15.74 2.07
N ALA A 42 -3.92 16.47 0.94
CA ALA A 42 -5.07 16.62 0.04
C ALA A 42 -5.41 15.28 -0.62
N LEU A 43 -4.40 14.55 -1.15
CA LEU A 43 -4.60 13.23 -1.72
C LEU A 43 -5.16 12.26 -0.68
N TYR A 44 -4.60 12.22 0.53
CA TYR A 44 -5.09 11.32 1.58
C TYR A 44 -6.55 11.59 1.94
N LYS A 45 -6.95 12.87 2.05
CA LYS A 45 -8.36 13.25 2.26
C LYS A 45 -9.25 12.88 1.08
N LYS A 46 -8.75 12.97 -0.16
CA LYS A 46 -9.47 12.54 -1.36
C LYS A 46 -9.74 11.02 -1.29
N LEU A 47 -8.72 10.21 -0.97
CA LEU A 47 -8.88 8.77 -0.78
C LEU A 47 -9.90 8.42 0.32
N GLN A 48 -9.87 9.12 1.45
CA GLN A 48 -10.85 8.93 2.52
C GLN A 48 -12.29 9.22 2.07
N ARG A 49 -12.52 10.23 1.23
CA ARG A 49 -13.84 10.52 0.65
C ARG A 49 -14.28 9.42 -0.29
N ILE A 50 -13.42 9.00 -1.22
CA ILE A 50 -13.67 7.91 -2.16
C ILE A 50 -14.07 6.63 -1.39
N GLN A 51 -13.34 6.28 -0.33
CA GLN A 51 -13.69 5.14 0.52
C GLN A 51 -15.08 5.31 1.19
N LYS A 52 -15.37 6.50 1.72
CA LYS A 52 -16.65 6.79 2.36
C LYS A 52 -17.82 6.67 1.36
N ASP A 53 -17.60 7.11 0.13
CA ASP A 53 -18.59 7.06 -0.95
C ASP A 53 -18.75 5.65 -1.55
N GLY A 54 -17.99 4.67 -1.04
CA GLY A 54 -18.05 3.27 -1.49
C GLY A 54 -17.49 3.05 -2.89
N LYS A 55 -16.69 3.99 -3.40
CA LYS A 55 -16.05 3.91 -4.71
C LYS A 55 -14.66 3.29 -4.59
N MET A 56 -14.15 2.79 -5.72
CA MET A 56 -12.79 2.29 -5.87
C MET A 56 -12.10 2.95 -7.06
N LEU A 57 -10.79 3.09 -6.99
CA LEU A 57 -9.97 3.65 -8.06
C LEU A 57 -9.42 2.54 -8.94
N SER A 58 -9.55 2.70 -10.24
CA SER A 58 -8.88 1.86 -11.22
C SER A 58 -7.38 2.11 -11.21
N GLY A 59 -6.57 1.08 -11.38
CA GLY A 59 -5.12 1.21 -11.43
C GLY A 59 -4.47 0.27 -12.43
N GLN A 60 -3.41 0.74 -13.06
CA GLN A 60 -2.61 -0.01 -14.01
C GLN A 60 -1.13 0.21 -13.76
N MET A 61 -0.39 -0.89 -13.63
CA MET A 61 1.07 -0.85 -13.59
C MET A 61 1.62 -0.59 -14.98
N TRP A 62 2.55 0.36 -15.09
CA TRP A 62 3.32 0.62 -16.29
C TRP A 62 4.71 0.00 -16.16
N ALA A 63 5.25 -0.51 -17.26
CA ALA A 63 6.60 -1.04 -17.34
C ALA A 63 7.40 -0.30 -18.43
N PRO A 64 8.71 -0.04 -18.22
CA PRO A 64 9.56 0.65 -19.18
C PRO A 64 9.94 -0.22 -20.40
N TRP A 65 9.37 -1.40 -20.50
CA TRP A 65 9.59 -2.35 -21.59
C TRP A 65 8.26 -2.91 -22.09
N GLY A 66 8.18 -3.20 -23.37
CA GLY A 66 6.99 -3.77 -23.98
C GLY A 66 6.03 -2.72 -24.51
N ILE A 67 4.77 -2.82 -24.11
CA ILE A 67 3.68 -1.93 -24.53
C ILE A 67 3.54 -0.74 -23.58
N ASP A 68 2.83 0.30 -24.01
CA ASP A 68 2.31 1.32 -23.09
C ASP A 68 0.97 0.82 -22.52
N GLU A 69 1.01 0.25 -21.34
CA GLU A 69 -0.17 -0.32 -20.68
C GLU A 69 -1.26 0.74 -20.41
N ILE A 70 -0.87 1.98 -20.18
CA ILE A 70 -1.81 3.07 -19.89
C ILE A 70 -2.62 3.43 -21.14
N GLU A 71 -1.94 3.56 -22.27
CA GLU A 71 -2.62 3.79 -23.56
C GLU A 71 -3.40 2.55 -24.00
N LYS A 72 -2.91 1.34 -23.68
CA LYS A 72 -3.62 0.10 -24.00
C LYS A 72 -4.93 -0.04 -23.20
N VAL A 73 -4.94 0.33 -21.93
CA VAL A 73 -6.19 0.41 -21.14
C VAL A 73 -7.16 1.39 -21.78
N LYS A 74 -6.69 2.58 -22.20
CA LYS A 74 -7.52 3.58 -22.88
C LYS A 74 -8.09 3.06 -24.20
N GLU A 75 -7.26 2.38 -24.98
CA GLU A 75 -7.70 1.75 -26.25
C GLU A 75 -8.81 0.73 -26.02
N ILE A 76 -8.68 -0.12 -25.01
CA ILE A 76 -9.64 -1.20 -24.75
C ILE A 76 -10.93 -0.67 -24.11
N THR A 77 -10.81 0.19 -23.11
CA THR A 77 -11.94 0.54 -22.21
C THR A 77 -12.58 1.90 -22.51
N GLY A 78 -11.90 2.74 -23.31
CA GLY A 78 -12.28 4.13 -23.53
C GLY A 78 -11.91 5.06 -22.34
N LYS A 79 -11.28 4.54 -21.28
CA LYS A 79 -10.95 5.26 -20.05
C LYS A 79 -9.48 5.11 -19.69
N TYR A 80 -8.91 6.13 -19.05
CA TYR A 80 -7.60 6.01 -18.42
C TYR A 80 -7.71 5.50 -16.98
N PRO A 81 -6.75 4.73 -16.47
CA PRO A 81 -6.75 4.35 -15.04
C PRO A 81 -6.62 5.60 -14.16
N ALA A 82 -7.23 5.60 -12.98
CA ALA A 82 -7.08 6.68 -12.00
C ALA A 82 -5.68 6.70 -11.37
N VAL A 83 -5.13 5.50 -11.10
CA VAL A 83 -3.84 5.29 -10.46
C VAL A 83 -2.87 4.68 -11.47
N ARG A 84 -1.73 5.34 -11.68
CA ARG A 84 -0.64 4.83 -12.50
C ARG A 84 0.46 4.29 -11.59
N GLY A 85 0.86 3.03 -11.80
CA GLY A 85 1.92 2.36 -11.07
C GLY A 85 3.27 2.51 -11.76
N HIS A 86 4.32 2.68 -10.96
CA HIS A 86 5.69 2.85 -11.38
C HIS A 86 6.65 2.06 -10.49
N ASP A 87 7.85 1.77 -11.00
CA ASP A 87 8.86 0.97 -10.30
C ASP A 87 10.28 1.52 -10.50
N LEU A 88 10.97 1.79 -9.42
CA LEU A 88 12.39 2.16 -9.44
C LEU A 88 13.31 0.92 -9.53
N ILE A 89 12.99 0.01 -10.46
CA ILE A 89 13.71 -1.27 -10.61
C ILE A 89 15.11 -1.11 -11.21
N HIS A 90 15.30 -0.12 -12.09
CA HIS A 90 16.56 0.16 -12.76
C HIS A 90 16.84 1.65 -12.78
N ASP A 91 18.00 2.06 -12.28
CA ASP A 91 18.37 3.49 -12.20
C ASP A 91 18.34 4.18 -13.57
N ARG A 92 18.72 3.47 -14.64
CA ARG A 92 18.68 3.98 -16.02
C ARG A 92 17.28 4.37 -16.51
N SER A 93 16.21 3.83 -15.90
CA SER A 93 14.82 4.15 -16.26
C SER A 93 14.20 5.19 -15.35
N ASN A 94 14.81 5.50 -14.21
CA ASN A 94 14.20 6.32 -13.15
C ASN A 94 13.90 7.75 -13.60
N GLN A 95 14.72 8.34 -14.48
CA GLN A 95 14.39 9.65 -15.04
C GLN A 95 13.05 9.61 -15.77
N ARG A 96 12.84 8.61 -16.64
CA ARG A 96 11.59 8.44 -17.37
C ARG A 96 10.41 8.16 -16.44
N GLU A 97 10.62 7.36 -15.39
CA GLU A 97 9.61 7.11 -14.36
C GLU A 97 9.15 8.42 -13.70
N VAL A 98 10.10 9.26 -13.29
CA VAL A 98 9.80 10.55 -12.64
C VAL A 98 9.06 11.52 -13.58
N GLU A 99 9.47 11.59 -14.85
CA GLU A 99 8.80 12.41 -15.87
C GLU A 99 7.34 11.95 -16.07
N LEU A 100 7.12 10.66 -16.21
CA LEU A 100 5.78 10.08 -16.40
C LEU A 100 4.88 10.27 -15.19
N MET A 101 5.43 10.12 -13.98
CA MET A 101 4.69 10.39 -12.73
C MET A 101 4.30 11.85 -12.61
N THR A 102 5.21 12.76 -12.96
CA THR A 102 4.95 14.21 -12.92
C THR A 102 3.87 14.60 -13.93
N ASP A 103 3.95 14.07 -15.16
CA ASP A 103 2.92 14.28 -16.18
C ASP A 103 1.56 13.73 -15.74
N TRP A 104 1.53 12.49 -15.22
CA TRP A 104 0.28 11.89 -14.74
C TRP A 104 -0.38 12.70 -13.64
N HIS A 105 0.42 13.18 -12.69
CA HIS A 105 -0.08 14.07 -11.64
C HIS A 105 -0.64 15.39 -12.21
N ARG A 106 0.03 16.00 -13.19
CA ARG A 106 -0.44 17.23 -13.85
C ARG A 106 -1.77 17.04 -14.59
N ARG A 107 -2.02 15.83 -15.09
CA ARG A 107 -3.31 15.42 -15.69
C ARG A 107 -4.41 15.15 -14.67
N GLY A 108 -4.13 15.24 -13.36
CA GLY A 108 -5.08 14.98 -12.27
C GLY A 108 -5.05 13.57 -11.72
N GLY A 109 -4.23 12.68 -12.30
CA GLY A 109 -4.09 11.29 -11.89
C GLY A 109 -3.32 11.11 -10.57
N ILE A 110 -3.43 9.92 -10.03
CA ILE A 110 -2.74 9.49 -8.80
C ILE A 110 -1.57 8.60 -9.20
N VAL A 111 -0.42 8.78 -8.54
CA VAL A 111 0.76 7.95 -8.78
C VAL A 111 1.04 7.05 -7.59
N THR A 112 1.36 5.79 -7.85
CA THR A 112 1.95 4.88 -6.88
C THR A 112 3.31 4.42 -7.38
N LEU A 113 4.26 4.33 -6.47
CA LEU A 113 5.64 4.00 -6.78
C LEU A 113 6.13 2.88 -5.89
N MET A 114 6.57 1.81 -6.51
CA MET A 114 7.25 0.71 -5.84
C MET A 114 8.76 0.73 -6.11
N TRP A 115 9.46 -0.18 -5.50
CA TRP A 115 10.88 -0.35 -5.70
C TRP A 115 11.26 -1.84 -5.58
N HIS A 116 11.53 -2.47 -6.73
CA HIS A 116 12.21 -3.76 -6.77
C HIS A 116 13.67 -3.58 -6.36
N TRP A 117 13.87 -3.35 -5.07
CA TRP A 117 15.19 -3.10 -4.53
C TRP A 117 16.09 -4.32 -4.68
N GLY A 118 17.09 -4.22 -5.55
CA GLY A 118 18.13 -5.24 -5.70
C GLY A 118 18.89 -5.42 -4.39
N ALA A 119 19.23 -6.65 -4.04
CA ALA A 119 19.92 -6.91 -2.79
C ALA A 119 21.26 -6.14 -2.73
N PRO A 120 21.55 -5.39 -1.63
CA PRO A 120 22.80 -4.67 -1.45
C PRO A 120 24.00 -5.53 -1.86
N THR A 121 24.92 -4.97 -2.64
CA THR A 121 26.10 -5.63 -3.27
C THR A 121 25.81 -6.55 -4.45
N LYS A 122 24.55 -6.74 -4.86
CA LYS A 122 24.16 -7.65 -5.95
C LYS A 122 23.73 -6.94 -7.23
N GLY A 123 23.56 -5.62 -7.19
CA GLY A 123 23.09 -4.81 -8.32
C GLY A 123 21.59 -4.64 -8.36
N GLU A 124 21.07 -4.20 -9.50
CA GLU A 124 19.68 -3.81 -9.72
C GLU A 124 18.91 -4.86 -10.53
N GLY A 125 17.60 -4.84 -10.42
CA GLY A 125 16.69 -5.64 -11.22
C GLY A 125 15.99 -6.74 -10.44
N TYR A 126 15.02 -7.37 -11.11
CA TYR A 126 14.14 -8.36 -10.50
C TYR A 126 14.91 -9.57 -9.93
N GLU A 127 15.86 -10.13 -10.69
CA GLU A 127 16.64 -11.28 -10.22
C GLU A 127 17.53 -10.90 -9.03
N GLN A 128 18.11 -9.70 -9.03
CA GLN A 128 18.93 -9.18 -7.94
C GLN A 128 18.10 -8.93 -6.68
N SER A 129 16.83 -8.52 -6.83
CA SER A 129 15.93 -8.36 -5.68
C SER A 129 15.61 -9.68 -4.97
N LYS A 130 15.73 -10.82 -5.67
CA LYS A 130 15.52 -12.17 -5.12
C LYS A 130 16.79 -12.81 -4.54
N MET A 131 17.95 -12.20 -4.70
CA MET A 131 19.19 -12.77 -4.19
C MET A 131 19.23 -12.77 -2.66
N THR A 132 19.95 -13.76 -2.09
CA THR A 132 20.08 -13.87 -0.64
C THR A 132 21.34 -13.15 -0.18
N ILE A 133 21.22 -12.35 0.86
CA ILE A 133 22.32 -11.72 1.59
C ILE A 133 22.10 -11.92 3.09
N ASP A 134 23.12 -11.65 3.89
CA ASP A 134 22.94 -11.49 5.33
C ASP A 134 22.38 -10.09 5.64
N VAL A 135 21.07 -10.00 5.76
CA VAL A 135 20.36 -8.70 5.99
C VAL A 135 20.85 -8.02 7.27
N ALA A 136 21.32 -8.77 8.27
CA ALA A 136 21.83 -8.17 9.51
C ALA A 136 23.06 -7.31 9.27
N LYS A 137 23.88 -7.63 8.26
CA LYS A 137 25.08 -6.84 7.88
C LYS A 137 24.72 -5.46 7.32
N CYS A 138 23.52 -5.26 6.78
CA CYS A 138 23.05 -3.93 6.39
C CYS A 138 23.06 -2.92 7.56
N PHE A 139 23.10 -3.41 8.78
CA PHE A 139 23.07 -2.59 10.01
C PHE A 139 24.39 -2.63 10.80
N VAL A 140 25.44 -3.13 10.20
CA VAL A 140 26.80 -3.18 10.82
C VAL A 140 27.70 -2.23 10.04
N ASP A 141 28.10 -1.16 10.69
CA ASP A 141 28.96 -0.14 10.09
C ASP A 141 30.24 -0.75 9.51
N GLY A 142 30.63 -0.28 8.32
CA GLY A 142 31.84 -0.72 7.63
C GLY A 142 31.69 -2.00 6.80
N THR A 143 30.55 -2.70 6.86
CA THR A 143 30.28 -3.84 5.96
C THR A 143 29.94 -3.37 4.55
N ALA A 144 30.17 -4.22 3.56
CA ALA A 144 29.82 -3.93 2.17
C ALA A 144 28.31 -3.77 2.00
N GLU A 145 27.52 -4.60 2.68
CA GLU A 145 26.06 -4.54 2.67
C GLU A 145 25.52 -3.24 3.29
N ASN A 146 26.12 -2.76 4.39
CA ASN A 146 25.75 -1.49 5.00
C ASN A 146 26.02 -0.32 4.04
N LYS A 147 27.22 -0.27 3.47
CA LYS A 147 27.57 0.78 2.51
C LYS A 147 26.64 0.78 1.30
N ALA A 148 26.41 -0.38 0.68
CA ALA A 148 25.54 -0.51 -0.48
C ALA A 148 24.09 -0.14 -0.16
N MET A 149 23.55 -0.56 0.99
CA MET A 149 22.23 -0.16 1.46
C MET A 149 22.09 1.38 1.54
N TRP A 150 23.06 2.06 2.13
CA TRP A 150 23.03 3.52 2.24
C TRP A 150 23.20 4.22 0.90
N ASP A 151 24.04 3.70 0.00
CA ASP A 151 24.19 4.25 -1.35
C ASP A 151 22.88 4.14 -2.14
N ASP A 152 22.18 3.01 -2.05
CA ASP A 152 20.86 2.80 -2.65
C ASP A 152 19.78 3.74 -2.07
N LEU A 153 19.72 3.86 -0.73
CA LEU A 153 18.75 4.76 -0.07
C LEU A 153 18.99 6.21 -0.47
N LYS A 154 20.24 6.65 -0.60
CA LYS A 154 20.57 8.01 -1.05
C LYS A 154 20.10 8.23 -2.48
N ARG A 155 20.45 7.33 -3.39
CA ARG A 155 20.09 7.38 -4.80
C ARG A 155 18.58 7.45 -5.01
N VAL A 156 17.81 6.58 -4.36
CA VAL A 156 16.35 6.60 -4.44
C VAL A 156 15.77 7.87 -3.81
N ALA A 157 16.33 8.34 -2.69
CA ALA A 157 15.89 9.60 -2.11
C ALA A 157 16.13 10.80 -3.03
N ASP A 158 17.16 10.78 -3.88
CA ASP A 158 17.40 11.84 -4.88
C ASP A 158 16.27 11.87 -5.92
N TRP A 159 15.84 10.71 -6.45
CA TRP A 159 14.71 10.62 -7.37
C TRP A 159 13.39 11.07 -6.71
N LEU A 160 13.13 10.65 -5.48
CA LEU A 160 11.95 11.08 -4.72
C LEU A 160 11.98 12.57 -4.39
N THR A 161 13.17 13.18 -4.30
CA THR A 161 13.34 14.61 -4.09
C THR A 161 12.81 15.41 -5.27
N ILE A 162 13.03 14.96 -6.50
CA ILE A 162 12.50 15.61 -7.71
C ILE A 162 10.97 15.62 -7.66
N LEU A 163 10.34 14.50 -7.34
CA LEU A 163 8.88 14.43 -7.18
C LEU A 163 8.34 15.34 -6.07
N ARG A 164 9.09 15.45 -4.95
CA ARG A 164 8.73 16.38 -3.88
C ARG A 164 8.76 17.83 -4.35
N ASP A 165 9.81 18.22 -5.07
CA ASP A 165 10.01 19.59 -5.54
C ASP A 165 9.00 19.98 -6.63
N GLU A 166 8.58 19.00 -7.45
CA GLU A 166 7.46 19.11 -8.40
C GLU A 166 6.08 19.01 -7.71
N LYS A 167 6.02 18.87 -6.37
CA LYS A 167 4.79 18.79 -5.57
C LYS A 167 3.90 17.58 -5.90
N VAL A 168 4.48 16.51 -6.41
CA VAL A 168 3.79 15.26 -6.71
C VAL A 168 3.61 14.44 -5.42
N PRO A 169 2.38 14.23 -4.91
CA PRO A 169 2.13 13.32 -3.82
C PRO A 169 2.22 11.88 -4.33
N VAL A 170 2.96 11.03 -3.63
CA VAL A 170 3.26 9.67 -4.06
C VAL A 170 2.72 8.66 -3.05
N LEU A 171 1.97 7.67 -3.53
CA LEU A 171 1.68 6.46 -2.77
C LEU A 171 2.95 5.59 -2.82
N TRP A 172 3.80 5.73 -1.79
CA TRP A 172 5.10 5.08 -1.72
C TRP A 172 4.97 3.66 -1.16
N ARG A 173 5.27 2.65 -1.98
CA ARG A 173 5.08 1.22 -1.74
C ARG A 173 6.42 0.46 -1.84
N PRO A 174 7.40 0.75 -0.99
CA PRO A 174 8.70 0.07 -1.01
C PRO A 174 8.62 -1.34 -0.45
N MET A 175 9.59 -2.18 -0.84
CA MET A 175 9.75 -3.52 -0.27
C MET A 175 8.45 -4.35 -0.28
N HIS A 176 7.75 -4.35 -1.44
CA HIS A 176 6.49 -5.06 -1.61
C HIS A 176 6.65 -6.57 -1.37
N GLU A 177 5.55 -7.23 -1.01
CA GLU A 177 5.49 -8.67 -0.78
C GLU A 177 6.55 -9.20 0.20
N PHE A 178 6.94 -8.37 1.17
CA PHE A 178 8.03 -8.67 2.10
C PHE A 178 7.83 -9.96 2.89
N ASP A 179 6.60 -10.30 3.21
CA ASP A 179 6.23 -11.49 3.97
C ASP A 179 6.07 -12.76 3.11
N GLY A 180 6.12 -12.61 1.79
CA GLY A 180 6.25 -13.72 0.84
C GLY A 180 7.62 -14.42 0.87
N LYS A 181 8.65 -13.73 1.36
CA LYS A 181 10.02 -14.26 1.56
C LYS A 181 10.77 -14.63 0.28
N TRP A 182 10.34 -14.17 -0.88
CA TRP A 182 11.09 -14.35 -2.13
C TRP A 182 12.07 -13.21 -2.42
N PHE A 183 11.81 -12.03 -1.91
CA PHE A 183 12.73 -10.89 -2.00
C PHE A 183 13.70 -10.85 -0.81
N TRP A 184 14.89 -10.30 -1.03
CA TRP A 184 15.97 -10.27 -0.03
C TRP A 184 15.55 -9.60 1.29
N TYR A 185 14.79 -8.52 1.23
CA TYR A 185 14.35 -7.78 2.41
C TYR A 185 13.35 -8.58 3.28
N GLY A 186 12.67 -9.55 2.70
CA GLY A 186 11.80 -10.49 3.41
C GLY A 186 12.55 -11.72 3.94
N LYS A 187 13.59 -12.19 3.24
CA LYS A 187 14.35 -13.40 3.61
C LYS A 187 15.06 -13.29 4.96
N GLY A 188 15.39 -12.08 5.39
CA GLY A 188 16.03 -11.83 6.68
C GLY A 188 15.10 -11.95 7.90
N GLY A 189 13.81 -12.26 7.69
CA GLY A 189 12.79 -12.37 8.73
C GLY A 189 12.25 -11.03 9.23
N GLY A 190 11.14 -11.08 9.97
CA GLY A 190 10.38 -9.90 10.36
C GLY A 190 11.17 -8.85 11.13
N LYS A 191 12.04 -9.27 12.06
CA LYS A 191 12.87 -8.34 12.84
C LYS A 191 13.78 -7.47 11.94
N ASN A 192 14.46 -8.08 10.97
CA ASN A 192 15.33 -7.34 10.04
C ASN A 192 14.53 -6.49 9.07
N PHE A 193 13.38 -6.98 8.59
CA PHE A 193 12.48 -6.20 7.76
C PHE A 193 11.99 -4.93 8.48
N VAL A 194 11.49 -5.07 9.71
CA VAL A 194 11.04 -3.91 10.50
C VAL A 194 12.17 -2.90 10.65
N ARG A 195 13.39 -3.34 10.91
CA ARG A 195 14.55 -2.46 11.00
C ARG A 195 14.89 -1.76 9.68
N LEU A 196 14.77 -2.46 8.53
CA LEU A 196 14.92 -1.85 7.20
C LEU A 196 13.85 -0.76 6.96
N TRP A 197 12.59 -1.08 7.27
CA TRP A 197 11.49 -0.13 7.14
C TRP A 197 11.72 1.12 8.00
N GLU A 198 12.06 0.94 9.27
CA GLU A 198 12.35 2.04 10.19
C GLU A 198 13.53 2.89 9.72
N THR A 199 14.59 2.27 9.22
CA THR A 199 15.77 2.96 8.67
C THR A 199 15.36 3.82 7.48
N MET A 200 14.67 3.25 6.49
CA MET A 200 14.19 3.98 5.32
C MET A 200 13.22 5.09 5.71
N TYR A 201 12.22 4.80 6.55
CA TYR A 201 11.23 5.77 7.00
C TYR A 201 11.89 6.99 7.67
N ASN A 202 12.79 6.74 8.61
CA ASN A 202 13.48 7.81 9.34
C ASN A 202 14.37 8.63 8.40
N TYR A 203 15.16 7.99 7.55
CA TYR A 203 16.02 8.67 6.60
C TYR A 203 15.22 9.53 5.63
N PHE A 204 14.18 8.97 4.99
CA PHE A 204 13.38 9.70 4.01
C PHE A 204 12.58 10.83 4.65
N THR A 205 11.94 10.60 5.81
CA THR A 205 11.06 11.61 6.41
C THR A 205 11.82 12.66 7.21
N LYS A 206 12.84 12.27 7.98
CA LYS A 206 13.51 13.18 8.94
C LYS A 206 14.73 13.86 8.33
N GLU A 207 15.56 13.14 7.59
CA GLU A 207 16.81 13.68 7.03
C GLU A 207 16.58 14.26 5.64
N ARG A 208 16.02 13.49 4.72
CA ARG A 208 15.75 13.93 3.34
C ARG A 208 14.50 14.81 3.21
N LYS A 209 13.63 14.86 4.24
CA LYS A 209 12.40 15.66 4.29
C LYS A 209 11.46 15.37 3.10
N LEU A 210 11.36 14.12 2.71
CA LEU A 210 10.43 13.64 1.67
C LEU A 210 9.01 13.64 2.25
N ASN A 211 8.40 14.80 2.29
CA ASN A 211 7.11 15.03 2.92
C ASN A 211 5.91 14.84 1.98
N ASN A 212 6.16 14.54 0.71
CA ASN A 212 5.18 14.22 -0.32
C ASN A 212 4.76 12.74 -0.33
N LEU A 213 5.39 11.88 0.50
CA LEU A 213 5.12 10.43 0.51
C LEU A 213 3.95 10.08 1.43
N ILE A 214 3.02 9.27 0.93
CA ILE A 214 2.01 8.52 1.67
C ILE A 214 2.52 7.09 1.74
N TRP A 215 2.82 6.60 2.93
CA TRP A 215 3.48 5.31 3.12
C TRP A 215 2.48 4.16 3.03
N VAL A 216 2.70 3.26 2.08
CA VAL A 216 1.87 2.08 1.84
C VAL A 216 2.65 0.83 2.22
N LEU A 217 2.17 0.07 3.19
CA LEU A 217 2.77 -1.19 3.65
C LEU A 217 2.24 -2.36 2.79
N PRO A 218 3.10 -2.97 1.96
CA PRO A 218 2.66 -3.85 0.87
C PRO A 218 2.88 -5.33 1.18
N HIS A 219 1.89 -5.99 1.76
CA HIS A 219 1.90 -7.43 2.02
C HIS A 219 1.83 -8.26 0.74
N SER A 220 2.29 -9.50 0.82
CA SER A 220 1.94 -10.56 -0.13
C SER A 220 0.56 -11.16 0.21
N ASP A 221 0.13 -12.17 -0.55
CA ASP A 221 -1.05 -12.97 -0.26
C ASP A 221 -0.91 -13.86 1.00
N LYS A 222 0.30 -13.98 1.54
CA LYS A 222 0.60 -14.86 2.69
C LYS A 222 0.53 -14.18 4.05
N ILE A 223 0.31 -12.90 4.10
CA ILE A 223 0.31 -12.03 5.29
C ILE A 223 0.84 -12.70 6.57
N ASP A 224 2.06 -12.35 6.99
CA ASP A 224 2.76 -12.93 8.15
C ASP A 224 2.90 -11.85 9.24
N THR A 225 2.24 -12.07 10.37
CA THR A 225 2.22 -11.11 11.50
C THR A 225 3.58 -10.91 12.17
N THR A 226 4.56 -11.76 11.91
CA THR A 226 5.93 -11.57 12.44
C THR A 226 6.65 -10.38 11.79
N TYR A 227 6.11 -9.82 10.70
CA TYR A 227 6.63 -8.65 9.97
C TYR A 227 5.93 -7.34 10.34
N MET A 228 5.30 -7.26 11.51
CA MET A 228 4.52 -6.09 11.93
C MET A 228 5.37 -4.83 12.07
N VAL A 229 5.12 -3.87 11.19
CA VAL A 229 5.64 -2.50 11.30
C VAL A 229 4.73 -1.68 12.21
N SER A 230 5.31 -0.75 12.97
CA SER A 230 4.53 0.19 13.78
C SER A 230 3.54 0.98 12.92
N THR A 231 2.27 1.03 13.34
CA THR A 231 1.22 1.83 12.66
C THR A 231 1.50 3.33 12.64
N LYS A 232 2.57 3.78 13.31
CA LYS A 232 3.08 5.15 13.24
C LYS A 232 3.98 5.42 12.04
N MET A 233 4.36 4.38 11.28
CA MET A 233 5.32 4.47 10.18
C MET A 233 4.74 4.07 8.82
N PHE A 234 3.42 3.89 8.72
CA PHE A 234 2.71 3.75 7.45
C PHE A 234 1.30 4.34 7.55
N ASP A 235 0.70 4.62 6.42
CA ASP A 235 -0.61 5.25 6.29
C ASP A 235 -1.68 4.28 5.85
N ILE A 236 -1.35 3.44 4.88
CA ILE A 236 -2.21 2.50 4.18
C ILE A 236 -1.51 1.14 4.19
N ALA A 237 -2.26 0.06 4.28
CA ALA A 237 -1.71 -1.30 4.16
C ALA A 237 -2.65 -2.16 3.33
N GLY A 238 -2.10 -3.03 2.50
CA GLY A 238 -2.88 -3.94 1.69
C GLY A 238 -2.03 -5.08 1.11
N PRO A 239 -2.68 -6.13 0.57
CA PRO A 239 -2.02 -7.26 -0.04
C PRO A 239 -1.83 -7.12 -1.54
N ASP A 240 -0.92 -7.92 -2.06
CA ASP A 240 -0.81 -8.30 -3.47
C ASP A 240 -1.40 -9.69 -3.65
N THR A 241 -1.99 -9.98 -4.81
CA THR A 241 -2.40 -11.34 -5.14
C THR A 241 -2.53 -11.58 -6.64
N TYR A 242 -2.10 -12.78 -7.06
CA TYR A 242 -2.31 -13.30 -8.41
C TYR A 242 -3.31 -14.45 -8.43
N SER A 243 -3.97 -14.72 -7.30
CA SER A 243 -4.99 -15.76 -7.16
C SER A 243 -6.38 -15.22 -7.50
N GLU A 244 -7.13 -15.92 -8.36
CA GLU A 244 -8.51 -15.59 -8.72
C GLU A 244 -9.49 -15.72 -7.55
N LYS A 245 -9.18 -16.50 -6.50
CA LYS A 245 -10.13 -16.90 -5.45
C LYS A 245 -9.93 -16.26 -4.10
N ALA A 246 -8.83 -15.52 -3.87
CA ALA A 246 -8.44 -15.14 -2.50
C ALA A 246 -8.71 -13.68 -2.13
N GLN A 247 -9.27 -12.86 -3.00
CA GLN A 247 -9.38 -11.42 -2.80
C GLN A 247 -10.19 -11.05 -1.55
N GLN A 248 -11.35 -11.65 -1.33
CA GLN A 248 -12.20 -11.37 -0.17
C GLN A 248 -11.53 -11.76 1.15
N GLY A 249 -10.94 -12.95 1.22
CA GLY A 249 -10.25 -13.43 2.41
C GLY A 249 -9.07 -12.54 2.79
N LEU A 250 -8.30 -12.08 1.81
CA LEU A 250 -7.18 -11.16 2.02
C LEU A 250 -7.65 -9.79 2.55
N TYR A 251 -8.77 -9.28 2.02
CA TYR A 251 -9.34 -8.03 2.53
C TYR A 251 -9.66 -8.13 4.02
N TYR A 252 -10.41 -9.14 4.42
CA TYR A 252 -10.80 -9.30 5.82
C TYR A 252 -9.63 -9.61 6.74
N LYS A 253 -8.65 -10.39 6.28
CA LYS A 253 -7.42 -10.64 7.04
C LYS A 253 -6.65 -9.34 7.29
N THR A 254 -6.57 -8.47 6.27
CA THR A 254 -5.94 -7.15 6.40
C THR A 254 -6.73 -6.23 7.34
N GLU A 255 -8.06 -6.24 7.23
CA GLU A 255 -8.93 -5.46 8.11
C GLU A 255 -8.83 -5.93 9.57
N GLU A 256 -8.77 -7.23 9.82
CA GLU A 256 -8.56 -7.81 11.14
C GLU A 256 -7.22 -7.35 11.74
N MET A 257 -6.17 -7.35 10.93
CA MET A 257 -4.81 -7.02 11.35
C MET A 257 -4.64 -5.53 11.68
N TYR A 258 -5.23 -4.64 10.91
CA TYR A 258 -4.99 -3.19 11.01
C TYR A 258 -6.18 -2.38 11.51
N GLY A 259 -7.32 -3.01 11.68
CA GLY A 259 -8.55 -2.42 12.20
C GLY A 259 -9.54 -1.98 11.12
N LYS A 260 -10.82 -2.04 11.48
CA LYS A 260 -11.94 -1.67 10.62
C LYS A 260 -11.89 -0.20 10.21
N GLY A 261 -12.29 0.06 8.98
CA GLY A 261 -12.38 1.42 8.43
C GLY A 261 -11.06 2.01 7.94
N ARG A 262 -9.97 1.25 7.96
CA ARG A 262 -8.74 1.65 7.28
C ARG A 262 -8.88 1.50 5.76
N MET A 263 -8.15 2.33 5.04
CA MET A 263 -8.03 2.18 3.58
C MET A 263 -7.17 0.95 3.28
N ILE A 264 -7.74 0.02 2.51
CA ILE A 264 -7.09 -1.22 2.11
C ILE A 264 -7.10 -1.27 0.58
N PRO A 265 -5.96 -1.17 -0.10
CA PRO A 265 -5.86 -1.40 -1.53
C PRO A 265 -5.61 -2.88 -1.85
N LEU A 266 -5.99 -3.28 -3.04
CA LEU A 266 -5.43 -4.42 -3.74
C LEU A 266 -4.36 -3.86 -4.69
N HIS A 267 -3.20 -3.56 -4.13
CA HIS A 267 -2.25 -2.68 -4.81
C HIS A 267 -1.33 -3.40 -5.80
N GLU A 268 -1.52 -4.70 -5.99
CA GLU A 268 -1.00 -5.47 -7.10
C GLU A 268 -1.88 -6.71 -7.29
N CYS A 269 -2.37 -6.93 -8.50
CA CYS A 269 -3.22 -8.09 -8.79
C CYS A 269 -3.01 -8.60 -10.21
N GLY A 270 -3.21 -9.93 -10.37
CA GLY A 270 -3.28 -10.58 -11.67
C GLY A 270 -4.69 -10.63 -12.25
N THR A 271 -5.71 -10.49 -11.39
CA THR A 271 -7.13 -10.50 -11.75
C THR A 271 -7.83 -9.33 -11.10
N LEU A 272 -8.66 -8.63 -11.84
CA LEU A 272 -9.40 -7.46 -11.35
C LEU A 272 -10.48 -7.87 -10.33
N PRO A 273 -10.65 -7.10 -9.25
CA PRO A 273 -11.77 -7.30 -8.34
C PRO A 273 -13.08 -6.86 -9.03
N ASP A 274 -14.07 -7.74 -9.04
CA ASP A 274 -15.40 -7.42 -9.58
C ASP A 274 -16.15 -6.45 -8.65
N PRO A 275 -16.58 -5.25 -9.13
CA PRO A 275 -17.20 -4.23 -8.30
C PRO A 275 -18.52 -4.70 -7.65
N GLU A 276 -19.35 -5.50 -8.34
CA GLU A 276 -20.60 -6.00 -7.80
C GLU A 276 -20.36 -7.06 -6.70
N GLU A 277 -19.35 -7.93 -6.89
CA GLU A 277 -18.95 -8.87 -5.85
C GLU A 277 -18.32 -8.14 -4.65
N CYS A 278 -17.48 -7.14 -4.89
CA CYS A 278 -16.93 -6.31 -3.84
C CYS A 278 -18.01 -5.63 -3.01
N LYS A 279 -19.05 -5.12 -3.65
CA LYS A 279 -20.22 -4.53 -2.99
C LYS A 279 -21.00 -5.55 -2.16
N LYS A 280 -21.31 -6.70 -2.74
CA LYS A 280 -22.00 -7.84 -2.08
C LYS A 280 -21.19 -8.32 -0.86
N ASN A 281 -19.90 -8.48 -1.02
CA ASN A 281 -18.98 -9.01 -0.01
C ASN A 281 -18.44 -7.93 0.94
N LYS A 282 -18.80 -6.65 0.74
CA LYS A 282 -18.32 -5.50 1.53
C LYS A 282 -16.78 -5.36 1.53
N THR A 283 -16.11 -5.83 0.49
CA THR A 283 -14.66 -5.66 0.29
C THR A 283 -14.43 -4.32 -0.38
N ARG A 284 -14.14 -3.31 0.41
CA ARG A 284 -14.02 -1.92 -0.05
C ARG A 284 -12.57 -1.59 -0.41
N TRP A 285 -12.04 -2.26 -1.44
CA TRP A 285 -10.73 -1.92 -1.98
C TRP A 285 -10.70 -0.45 -2.40
N ILE A 286 -9.78 0.34 -1.85
CA ILE A 286 -9.70 1.77 -2.20
C ILE A 286 -9.14 1.98 -3.61
N TRP A 287 -8.26 1.11 -4.05
CA TRP A 287 -7.84 0.95 -5.45
C TRP A 287 -7.42 -0.49 -5.70
N TRP A 288 -7.40 -0.88 -6.97
CA TRP A 288 -6.65 -2.03 -7.44
C TRP A 288 -5.50 -1.58 -8.34
N MET A 289 -4.51 -2.45 -8.57
CA MET A 289 -3.41 -2.24 -9.50
C MET A 289 -3.23 -3.50 -10.33
N LEU A 290 -3.75 -3.51 -11.55
CA LEU A 290 -3.50 -4.61 -12.47
C LEU A 290 -2.03 -4.62 -12.88
N TRP A 291 -1.39 -5.79 -12.82
CA TRP A 291 0.00 -5.92 -13.20
C TRP A 291 0.20 -5.72 -14.70
N HIS A 292 1.42 -5.46 -15.12
CA HIS A 292 1.75 -5.08 -16.49
C HIS A 292 1.74 -6.25 -17.49
N THR A 293 1.91 -5.95 -18.78
CA THR A 293 2.14 -6.87 -19.91
C THR A 293 1.02 -7.93 -20.03
N GLY A 294 1.32 -9.23 -19.89
CA GLY A 294 0.37 -10.33 -20.08
C GLY A 294 -0.86 -10.26 -19.18
N HIS A 295 -0.73 -9.72 -17.95
CA HIS A 295 -1.89 -9.54 -17.07
C HIS A 295 -2.93 -8.57 -17.63
N LEU A 296 -2.51 -7.60 -18.44
CA LEU A 296 -3.43 -6.72 -19.18
C LEU A 296 -3.84 -7.31 -20.52
N THR A 297 -2.86 -7.78 -21.32
CA THR A 297 -3.13 -8.17 -22.72
C THR A 297 -3.94 -9.46 -22.84
N ASP A 298 -3.76 -10.36 -21.87
CA ASP A 298 -4.43 -11.66 -21.84
C ASP A 298 -5.74 -11.61 -21.04
N HIS A 299 -6.05 -10.46 -20.43
CA HIS A 299 -7.30 -10.27 -19.72
C HIS A 299 -8.49 -10.20 -20.67
N ASN A 300 -9.65 -10.69 -20.22
CA ASN A 300 -10.89 -10.61 -21.01
C ASN A 300 -11.27 -9.14 -21.25
N LYS A 301 -11.39 -8.75 -22.53
CA LYS A 301 -11.64 -7.36 -22.92
C LYS A 301 -13.02 -6.86 -22.50
N GLU A 302 -14.03 -7.70 -22.60
CA GLU A 302 -15.41 -7.37 -22.20
C GLU A 302 -15.47 -7.13 -20.70
N GLU A 303 -14.72 -7.90 -19.91
CA GLU A 303 -14.61 -7.71 -18.47
C GLU A 303 -13.87 -6.40 -18.13
N LEU A 304 -12.76 -6.10 -18.78
CA LEU A 304 -12.06 -4.82 -18.64
C LEU A 304 -12.99 -3.63 -18.92
N ILE A 305 -13.71 -3.66 -20.05
CA ILE A 305 -14.68 -2.62 -20.45
C ILE A 305 -15.75 -2.48 -19.36
N ARG A 306 -16.35 -3.58 -18.91
CA ARG A 306 -17.40 -3.59 -17.89
C ARG A 306 -16.91 -3.00 -16.58
N ILE A 307 -15.72 -3.41 -16.10
CA ILE A 307 -15.18 -2.96 -14.80
C ILE A 307 -14.78 -1.48 -14.85
N TYR A 308 -14.05 -1.05 -15.90
CA TYR A 308 -13.61 0.35 -16.03
C TYR A 308 -14.78 1.32 -16.23
N ASN A 309 -15.92 0.86 -16.77
CA ASN A 309 -17.11 1.66 -16.97
C ASN A 309 -18.20 1.44 -15.87
N HIS A 310 -17.86 0.72 -14.81
CA HIS A 310 -18.77 0.49 -13.70
C HIS A 310 -18.97 1.76 -12.87
N PRO A 311 -20.20 2.12 -12.44
CA PRO A 311 -20.45 3.36 -11.72
C PRO A 311 -19.74 3.49 -10.37
N ASP A 312 -19.31 2.39 -9.74
CA ASP A 312 -18.56 2.41 -8.49
C ASP A 312 -17.03 2.44 -8.70
N VAL A 313 -16.57 2.47 -9.96
CA VAL A 313 -15.15 2.56 -10.34
C VAL A 313 -14.84 3.96 -10.84
N LEU A 314 -13.83 4.59 -10.28
CA LEU A 314 -13.35 5.89 -10.72
C LEU A 314 -12.11 5.71 -11.61
N THR A 315 -12.11 6.41 -12.72
CA THR A 315 -11.02 6.49 -13.68
C THR A 315 -10.42 7.90 -13.67
N LEU A 316 -9.41 8.18 -14.48
CA LEU A 316 -8.81 9.52 -14.54
C LEU A 316 -9.86 10.59 -14.85
N GLU A 317 -10.82 10.25 -15.70
CA GLU A 317 -11.86 11.16 -16.19
C GLU A 317 -12.84 11.61 -15.07
N GLU A 318 -12.94 10.85 -13.97
CA GLU A 318 -13.82 11.18 -12.84
C GLU A 318 -13.05 11.75 -11.62
N LEU A 319 -11.74 11.92 -11.69
CA LEU A 319 -10.94 12.50 -10.60
C LEU A 319 -11.01 14.02 -10.59
#